data_a5be727ff2b19eb3f301b3de0014edcf
#
_entry.id   a5be727ff2b19eb3f301b3de0014edcf
#
_cell.length_a   1.000
_cell.length_b   1.000
_cell.length_c   1.000
_cell.angle_alpha   90.00
_cell.angle_beta   90.00
_cell.angle_gamma   90.00
#
_symmetry.space_group_name_H-M   'P 1'
#
loop_
_entity.id
_entity.type
_entity.pdbx_description
1 polymer ?
#
loop_
_entity_poly.entity_id
_entity_poly.type
_entity_poly.pdbx_seq_one_letter_code
_entity_poly.pdbx_strand_id
1 'polypeptide(L)'
;QVRKAANRLHLAEHEIRRSGVTVACAGDIECKFLEGSTTQAYLLDMARGMPPESPSASSHLFAIVGQPVYYKMLRPELLQRLKGDDEHAQVTDSLSPDAFTSFGSSDEAKANRRNRDVHKATEFLLRTVIPEFVERDVMSMFHADKWTDPMMKKWGVGQWAWRLHSKGINVRYLGMIRKSILTIAMENNARIGASAEVQR
;
A
#
# COMPACT_ATOMS: atom_id res chain seq x y z
N GLN A 1 -5.78 10.58 22.30
CA GLN A 1 -4.99 9.37 21.99
C GLN A 1 -5.18 8.93 20.54
N VAL A 2 -6.41 8.86 19.99
CA VAL A 2 -6.69 8.45 18.59
C VAL A 2 -5.96 9.35 17.59
N ARG A 3 -6.04 10.69 17.74
CA ARG A 3 -5.27 11.63 16.89
C ARG A 3 -3.77 11.38 16.93
N LYS A 4 -3.21 11.08 18.11
CA LYS A 4 -1.78 10.78 18.24
C LYS A 4 -1.39 9.49 17.48
N ALA A 5 -2.23 8.49 17.51
CA ALA A 5 -2.05 7.26 16.75
C ALA A 5 -2.19 7.51 15.24
N ALA A 6 -3.22 8.24 14.82
CA ALA A 6 -3.43 8.61 13.42
C ALA A 6 -2.25 9.39 12.85
N ASN A 7 -1.75 10.39 13.56
CA ASN A 7 -0.56 11.16 13.15
C ASN A 7 0.69 10.28 12.99
N ARG A 8 0.87 9.27 13.87
CA ARG A 8 1.97 8.32 13.73
C ARG A 8 1.83 7.43 12.50
N LEU A 9 0.62 7.09 12.12
CA LEU A 9 0.28 6.27 10.97
C LEU A 9 0.11 7.08 9.67
N HIS A 10 0.35 8.39 9.69
CA HIS A 10 0.14 9.29 8.55
C HIS A 10 -1.30 9.28 8.04
N LEU A 11 -2.26 9.20 8.97
CA LEU A 11 -3.68 9.24 8.67
C LEU A 11 -4.23 10.65 8.82
N ALA A 12 -5.05 11.07 7.86
CA ALA A 12 -5.70 12.38 7.86
C ALA A 12 -6.89 12.40 8.82
N GLU A 13 -6.97 13.46 9.62
CA GLU A 13 -8.22 13.83 10.27
C GLU A 13 -9.22 14.31 9.21
N HIS A 14 -10.45 13.84 9.27
CA HIS A 14 -11.49 14.20 8.32
C HIS A 14 -12.85 14.35 9.00
N GLU A 15 -13.75 15.07 8.36
CA GLU A 15 -15.10 15.27 8.83
C GLU A 15 -16.00 14.14 8.32
N ILE A 16 -16.72 13.52 9.23
CA ILE A 16 -17.79 12.56 8.94
C ILE A 16 -19.13 13.16 9.36
N ARG A 17 -20.18 12.89 8.58
CA ARG A 17 -21.54 13.32 8.90
C ARG A 17 -22.34 12.11 9.36
N ARG A 18 -22.82 12.17 10.60
CA ARG A 18 -23.67 11.12 11.17
C ARG A 18 -24.90 11.75 11.81
N SER A 19 -26.10 11.32 11.41
CA SER A 19 -27.39 11.81 11.96
C SER A 19 -27.50 13.34 11.99
N GLY A 20 -27.01 14.01 10.95
CA GLY A 20 -27.05 15.48 10.84
C GLY A 20 -25.94 16.22 11.58
N VAL A 21 -25.13 15.53 12.37
CA VAL A 21 -23.98 16.09 13.09
C VAL A 21 -22.69 15.82 12.33
N THR A 22 -21.85 16.84 12.18
CA THR A 22 -20.51 16.73 11.60
C THR A 22 -19.51 16.54 12.73
N VAL A 23 -18.74 15.46 12.69
CA VAL A 23 -17.73 15.12 13.68
C VAL A 23 -16.37 14.98 13.00
N ALA A 24 -15.33 15.57 13.59
CA ALA A 24 -13.96 15.34 13.16
C ALA A 24 -13.48 13.96 13.65
N CYS A 25 -13.02 13.13 12.71
CA CYS A 25 -12.55 11.77 12.97
C CYS A 25 -11.13 11.61 12.46
N ALA A 26 -10.28 10.98 13.26
CA ALA A 26 -8.90 10.65 12.92
C ALA A 26 -8.70 9.15 12.60
N GLY A 27 -9.78 8.40 12.46
CA GLY A 27 -9.85 7.00 12.06
C GLY A 27 -10.95 6.81 11.03
N ASP A 28 -11.23 5.58 10.62
CA ASP A 28 -12.39 5.28 9.78
C ASP A 28 -13.70 5.44 10.58
N ILE A 29 -14.81 5.60 9.86
CA ILE A 29 -16.13 5.82 10.48
C ILE A 29 -16.61 4.64 11.34
N GLU A 30 -16.08 3.45 11.14
CA GLU A 30 -16.48 2.25 11.87
C GLU A 30 -15.69 2.08 13.17
N CYS A 31 -14.57 2.79 13.32
CA CYS A 31 -13.79 2.77 14.55
C CYS A 31 -14.61 3.17 15.77
N LYS A 32 -14.53 2.35 16.81
CA LYS A 32 -15.17 2.62 18.09
C LYS A 32 -14.13 2.80 19.16
N PHE A 33 -14.24 3.91 19.88
CA PHE A 33 -13.43 4.18 21.06
C PHE A 33 -14.26 3.87 22.30
N LEU A 34 -13.74 3.00 23.15
CA LEU A 34 -14.34 2.65 24.43
C LEU A 34 -13.37 2.98 25.56
N GLU A 35 -13.87 3.61 26.59
CA GLU A 35 -13.14 3.84 27.83
C GLU A 35 -13.60 2.81 28.87
N GLY A 36 -12.67 2.01 29.34
CA GLY A 36 -12.94 1.00 30.36
C GLY A 36 -12.98 1.61 31.77
N SER A 37 -13.51 0.87 32.70
CA SER A 37 -13.64 1.27 34.13
C SER A 37 -12.29 1.54 34.83
N THR A 38 -11.18 1.08 34.23
CA THR A 38 -9.81 1.20 34.75
C THR A 38 -8.99 2.28 34.01
N THR A 39 -9.62 3.28 33.40
CA THR A 39 -8.96 4.30 32.57
C THR A 39 -8.23 3.75 31.33
N GLN A 40 -8.34 2.46 31.05
CA GLN A 40 -7.85 1.88 29.82
C GLN A 40 -8.78 2.23 28.65
N ALA A 41 -8.16 2.71 27.56
CA ALA A 41 -8.87 3.02 26.34
C ALA A 41 -8.70 1.87 25.32
N TYR A 42 -9.79 1.48 24.71
CA TYR A 42 -9.84 0.42 23.68
C TYR A 42 -10.30 1.02 22.37
N LEU A 43 -9.63 0.64 21.29
CA LEU A 43 -10.04 0.97 19.94
C LEU A 43 -10.48 -0.32 19.25
N LEU A 44 -11.74 -0.37 18.84
CA LEU A 44 -12.38 -1.53 18.21
C LEU A 44 -12.73 -1.22 16.75
N ASP A 45 -13.01 -2.26 15.98
CA ASP A 45 -13.47 -2.18 14.59
C ASP A 45 -12.46 -1.47 13.66
N MET A 46 -11.17 -1.81 13.81
CA MET A 46 -10.07 -1.27 13.00
C MET A 46 -9.87 -1.97 11.65
N ALA A 47 -10.85 -2.73 11.18
CA ALA A 47 -10.72 -3.50 9.94
C ALA A 47 -10.37 -2.63 8.72
N ARG A 48 -10.83 -1.36 8.71
CA ARG A 48 -10.55 -0.36 7.69
C ARG A 48 -9.71 0.80 8.20
N GLY A 49 -8.94 0.59 9.25
CA GLY A 49 -8.13 1.63 9.89
C GLY A 49 -7.04 2.25 9.01
N MET A 50 -6.79 1.70 7.82
CA MET A 50 -5.83 2.22 6.84
C MET A 50 -6.57 2.75 5.61
N PRO A 51 -5.97 3.71 4.86
CA PRO A 51 -6.52 4.18 3.61
C PRO A 51 -6.71 3.03 2.61
N PRO A 52 -7.81 2.98 1.85
CA PRO A 52 -7.99 1.99 0.80
C PRO A 52 -7.04 2.26 -0.36
N GLU A 53 -6.79 1.25 -1.18
CA GLU A 53 -6.19 1.48 -2.50
C GLU A 53 -7.19 2.14 -3.43
N SER A 54 -6.68 2.98 -4.34
CA SER A 54 -7.53 3.58 -5.38
C SER A 54 -8.17 2.52 -6.27
N PRO A 55 -9.50 2.46 -6.38
CA PRO A 55 -10.20 1.48 -7.22
C PRO A 55 -9.76 1.54 -8.68
N SER A 56 -9.54 2.74 -9.23
CA SER A 56 -9.11 2.92 -10.61
C SER A 56 -7.68 2.48 -10.86
N ALA A 57 -6.75 2.78 -9.96
CA ALA A 57 -5.35 2.39 -10.11
C ALA A 57 -5.13 0.89 -9.91
N SER A 58 -5.91 0.23 -9.06
CA SER A 58 -5.78 -1.20 -8.72
C SER A 58 -6.79 -2.12 -9.41
N SER A 59 -7.54 -1.63 -10.40
CA SER A 59 -8.58 -2.38 -11.10
C SER A 59 -8.08 -3.65 -11.79
N HIS A 60 -6.84 -3.66 -12.26
CA HIS A 60 -6.20 -4.79 -12.96
C HIS A 60 -5.93 -6.02 -12.06
N LEU A 61 -6.03 -5.86 -10.75
CA LEU A 61 -5.72 -6.94 -9.81
C LEU A 61 -6.90 -7.88 -9.56
N PHE A 62 -8.13 -7.42 -9.79
CA PHE A 62 -9.30 -8.23 -9.47
C PHE A 62 -10.55 -7.82 -10.23
N ALA A 63 -11.18 -8.80 -10.84
CA ALA A 63 -12.59 -8.78 -11.17
C ALA A 63 -13.43 -9.17 -9.92
N ILE A 64 -13.23 -8.49 -8.78
CA ILE A 64 -14.06 -8.76 -7.60
C ILE A 64 -15.37 -8.02 -7.76
N VAL A 65 -16.46 -8.77 -7.73
CA VAL A 65 -17.81 -8.23 -7.57
C VAL A 65 -17.89 -7.65 -6.15
N GLY A 66 -18.10 -6.34 -6.04
CA GLY A 66 -18.21 -5.63 -4.76
C GLY A 66 -17.41 -4.34 -4.70
N GLN A 67 -17.40 -3.71 -3.54
CA GLN A 67 -16.66 -2.45 -3.34
C GLN A 67 -15.23 -2.75 -2.82
N PRO A 68 -14.21 -2.76 -3.69
CA PRO A 68 -12.84 -3.11 -3.31
C PRO A 68 -12.24 -2.20 -2.23
N VAL A 69 -12.79 -0.99 -2.04
CA VAL A 69 -12.38 -0.05 -0.99
C VAL A 69 -12.49 -0.61 0.42
N TYR A 70 -13.35 -1.61 0.65
CA TYR A 70 -13.50 -2.23 1.98
C TYR A 70 -12.50 -3.35 2.27
N TYR A 71 -11.73 -3.79 1.29
CA TYR A 71 -10.86 -4.97 1.42
C TYR A 71 -9.40 -4.72 1.07
N LYS A 72 -9.13 -3.69 0.25
CA LYS A 72 -7.79 -3.41 -0.25
C LYS A 72 -7.20 -2.20 0.46
N MET A 73 -6.63 -2.39 1.64
CA MET A 73 -5.99 -1.32 2.39
C MET A 73 -4.51 -1.18 2.01
N LEU A 74 -4.04 0.06 1.97
CA LEU A 74 -2.62 0.39 1.93
C LEU A 74 -1.97 -0.05 3.25
N ARG A 75 -0.72 -0.44 3.17
CA ARG A 75 0.02 -0.87 4.36
C ARG A 75 0.57 0.31 5.15
N PRO A 76 0.64 0.22 6.48
CA PRO A 76 1.21 1.27 7.32
C PRO A 76 2.67 1.56 6.98
N GLU A 77 3.44 0.56 6.54
CA GLU A 77 4.85 0.75 6.14
C GLU A 77 4.97 1.63 4.88
N LEU A 78 4.01 1.52 3.94
CA LEU A 78 3.93 2.43 2.79
C LEU A 78 3.64 3.86 3.26
N LEU A 79 2.70 4.05 4.19
CA LEU A 79 2.37 5.35 4.73
C LEU A 79 3.57 5.98 5.48
N GLN A 80 4.35 5.17 6.18
CA GLN A 80 5.58 5.64 6.82
C GLN A 80 6.63 6.09 5.80
N ARG A 81 6.74 5.40 4.68
CA ARG A 81 7.62 5.78 3.58
C ARG A 81 7.17 7.10 2.94
N LEU A 82 5.87 7.28 2.72
CA LEU A 82 5.30 8.54 2.21
C LEU A 82 5.57 9.71 3.17
N LYS A 83 5.50 9.47 4.48
CA LYS A 83 5.79 10.48 5.51
C LYS A 83 7.27 10.85 5.59
N GLY A 84 8.16 9.94 5.20
CA GLY A 84 9.61 10.09 5.30
C GLY A 84 10.25 10.91 4.17
N ASP A 85 9.48 11.74 3.46
CA ASP A 85 9.94 12.61 2.35
C ASP A 85 10.65 11.84 1.23
N ASP A 86 10.12 10.66 0.86
CA ASP A 86 10.57 9.99 -0.35
C ASP A 86 10.32 10.92 -1.55
N GLU A 87 11.38 11.44 -2.15
CA GLU A 87 11.34 12.42 -3.25
C GLU A 87 10.55 11.93 -4.47
N HIS A 88 10.34 10.62 -4.59
CA HIS A 88 9.51 9.99 -5.62
C HIS A 88 8.02 9.95 -5.22
N ALA A 89 7.71 10.18 -3.95
CA ALA A 89 6.34 10.19 -3.47
C ALA A 89 5.73 11.59 -3.67
N GLN A 90 4.88 11.72 -4.68
CA GLN A 90 4.14 12.98 -4.94
C GLN A 90 2.99 13.22 -3.95
N VAL A 91 3.07 12.64 -2.75
CA VAL A 91 2.07 12.72 -1.70
C VAL A 91 2.74 13.15 -0.41
N THR A 92 2.47 14.38 0.00
CA THR A 92 3.01 14.97 1.24
C THR A 92 1.98 14.99 2.36
N ASP A 93 0.70 14.96 2.00
CA ASP A 93 -0.41 15.05 2.95
C ASP A 93 -0.76 13.68 3.54
N SER A 94 -1.25 13.68 4.77
CA SER A 94 -1.81 12.50 5.42
C SER A 94 -3.01 11.96 4.65
N LEU A 95 -3.19 10.64 4.63
CA LEU A 95 -4.20 9.96 3.83
C LEU A 95 -5.46 9.62 4.64
N SER A 96 -6.64 9.77 4.01
CA SER A 96 -7.91 9.48 4.66
C SER A 96 -8.25 7.99 4.60
N PRO A 97 -8.56 7.35 5.74
CA PRO A 97 -9.05 5.97 5.77
C PRO A 97 -10.45 5.81 5.13
N ASP A 98 -11.24 6.88 5.05
CA ASP A 98 -12.56 6.88 4.41
C ASP A 98 -12.55 7.43 2.97
N ALA A 99 -11.40 7.47 2.31
CA ALA A 99 -11.31 7.81 0.89
C ALA A 99 -12.13 6.84 0.03
N PHE A 100 -12.72 7.34 -1.04
CA PHE A 100 -13.60 6.61 -1.97
C PHE A 100 -14.87 6.00 -1.35
N THR A 101 -15.20 6.34 -0.12
CA THR A 101 -16.44 5.93 0.53
C THR A 101 -17.47 7.05 0.53
N SER A 102 -18.74 6.72 0.72
CA SER A 102 -19.83 7.71 0.90
C SER A 102 -19.72 8.47 2.23
N PHE A 103 -18.86 8.03 3.13
CA PHE A 103 -18.63 8.63 4.45
C PHE A 103 -17.52 9.71 4.40
N GLY A 104 -16.72 9.72 3.35
CA GLY A 104 -15.78 10.81 3.11
C GLY A 104 -16.52 12.13 2.99
N SER A 105 -16.03 13.20 3.50
CA SER A 105 -16.53 14.58 3.59
C SER A 105 -17.84 14.91 2.84
N SER A 106 -18.73 15.64 3.48
CA SER A 106 -19.90 16.28 2.83
C SER A 106 -19.52 17.38 1.82
N ASP A 107 -18.28 17.84 1.83
CA ASP A 107 -17.68 18.77 0.89
C ASP A 107 -17.01 17.97 -0.23
N GLU A 108 -17.58 18.07 -1.43
CA GLU A 108 -17.12 17.34 -2.61
C GLU A 108 -15.67 17.70 -3.00
N ALA A 109 -15.28 18.96 -2.85
CA ALA A 109 -13.91 19.40 -3.17
C ALA A 109 -12.88 18.75 -2.23
N LYS A 110 -13.19 18.67 -0.92
CA LYS A 110 -12.34 17.99 0.06
C LYS A 110 -12.30 16.47 -0.18
N ALA A 111 -13.44 15.85 -0.50
CA ALA A 111 -13.52 14.43 -0.85
C ALA A 111 -12.65 14.13 -2.07
N ASN A 112 -12.76 14.93 -3.13
CA ASN A 112 -11.98 14.78 -4.36
C ASN A 112 -10.47 14.96 -4.13
N ARG A 113 -10.05 15.88 -3.26
CA ARG A 113 -8.65 16.05 -2.88
C ARG A 113 -8.12 14.79 -2.19
N ARG A 114 -8.82 14.30 -1.18
CA ARG A 114 -8.44 13.08 -0.43
C ARG A 114 -8.35 11.85 -1.33
N ASN A 115 -9.31 11.69 -2.23
CA ASN A 115 -9.31 10.60 -3.20
C ASN A 115 -8.09 10.70 -4.14
N ARG A 116 -7.71 11.90 -4.59
CA ARG A 116 -6.50 12.12 -5.41
C ARG A 116 -5.24 11.76 -4.65
N ASP A 117 -5.13 12.11 -3.37
CA ASP A 117 -3.94 11.83 -2.58
C ASP A 117 -3.77 10.31 -2.36
N VAL A 118 -4.85 9.60 -2.07
CA VAL A 118 -4.84 8.13 -1.99
C VAL A 118 -4.59 7.50 -3.36
N HIS A 119 -5.10 8.09 -4.44
CA HIS A 119 -4.80 7.63 -5.81
C HIS A 119 -3.29 7.72 -6.11
N LYS A 120 -2.66 8.87 -5.82
CA LYS A 120 -1.22 9.05 -5.98
C LYS A 120 -0.41 8.07 -5.14
N ALA A 121 -0.80 7.84 -3.89
CA ALA A 121 -0.15 6.86 -3.02
C ALA A 121 -0.25 5.43 -3.60
N THR A 122 -1.38 5.08 -4.20
CA THR A 122 -1.56 3.79 -4.88
C THR A 122 -0.68 3.71 -6.14
N GLU A 123 -0.63 4.78 -6.94
CA GLU A 123 0.26 4.82 -8.11
C GLU A 123 1.74 4.73 -7.72
N PHE A 124 2.15 5.41 -6.66
CA PHE A 124 3.49 5.30 -6.12
C PHE A 124 3.84 3.86 -5.72
N LEU A 125 2.91 3.16 -5.04
CA LEU A 125 3.08 1.74 -4.74
C LEU A 125 3.32 0.92 -6.01
N LEU A 126 2.47 1.11 -7.04
CA LEU A 126 2.47 0.28 -8.25
C LEU A 126 3.62 0.60 -9.20
N ARG A 127 3.98 1.88 -9.34
CA ARG A 127 4.92 2.34 -10.35
C ARG A 127 6.35 2.55 -9.82
N THR A 128 6.51 2.67 -8.50
CA THR A 128 7.81 2.92 -7.88
C THR A 128 8.18 1.79 -6.92
N VAL A 129 7.39 1.58 -5.87
CA VAL A 129 7.75 0.68 -4.77
C VAL A 129 7.87 -0.77 -5.23
N ILE A 130 6.92 -1.27 -6.02
CA ILE A 130 6.94 -2.64 -6.52
C ILE A 130 8.08 -2.86 -7.53
N PRO A 131 8.28 -2.01 -8.55
CA PRO A 131 9.44 -2.11 -9.44
C PRO A 131 10.79 -2.08 -8.70
N GLU A 132 10.99 -1.14 -7.79
CA GLU A 132 12.21 -1.08 -6.98
C GLU A 132 12.45 -2.35 -6.17
N PHE A 133 11.40 -2.90 -5.57
CA PHE A 133 11.49 -4.16 -4.84
C PHE A 133 11.93 -5.30 -5.76
N VAL A 134 11.38 -5.37 -6.97
CA VAL A 134 11.78 -6.39 -7.95
C VAL A 134 13.24 -6.22 -8.34
N GLU A 135 13.66 -5.02 -8.70
CA GLU A 135 15.03 -4.77 -9.16
C GLU A 135 16.06 -4.95 -8.05
N ARG A 136 15.85 -4.33 -6.91
CA ARG A 136 16.85 -4.27 -5.83
C ARG A 136 16.83 -5.48 -4.91
N ASP A 137 15.64 -5.96 -4.55
CA ASP A 137 15.51 -7.05 -3.58
C ASP A 137 15.43 -8.42 -4.26
N VAL A 138 14.71 -8.53 -5.40
CA VAL A 138 14.50 -9.83 -6.05
C VAL A 138 15.60 -10.12 -7.06
N MET A 139 15.83 -9.24 -8.04
CA MET A 139 16.80 -9.49 -9.11
C MET A 139 18.24 -9.54 -8.61
N SER A 140 18.58 -8.79 -7.56
CA SER A 140 19.90 -8.90 -6.93
C SER A 140 20.21 -10.29 -6.38
N MET A 141 19.18 -11.06 -6.02
CA MET A 141 19.35 -12.45 -5.59
C MET A 141 19.62 -13.38 -6.77
N PHE A 142 19.04 -13.11 -7.96
CA PHE A 142 19.29 -13.89 -9.17
C PHE A 142 20.73 -13.69 -9.71
N HIS A 143 21.26 -12.46 -9.62
CA HIS A 143 22.59 -12.14 -10.11
C HIS A 143 23.74 -12.63 -9.21
N ALA A 144 23.45 -12.99 -7.98
CA ALA A 144 24.49 -13.34 -7.01
C ALA A 144 24.82 -14.83 -6.93
N ASP A 145 24.40 -15.68 -7.92
CA ASP A 145 24.49 -17.16 -7.90
C ASP A 145 23.95 -17.80 -6.59
N LYS A 146 23.22 -16.99 -5.82
CA LYS A 146 22.72 -17.35 -4.49
C LYS A 146 21.53 -18.32 -4.52
N TRP A 147 21.05 -18.72 -5.70
CA TRP A 147 19.99 -19.73 -5.81
C TRP A 147 20.40 -21.09 -5.24
N THR A 148 21.69 -21.36 -5.20
CA THR A 148 22.26 -22.54 -4.55
C THR A 148 22.47 -22.33 -3.06
N ASP A 149 22.32 -21.08 -2.56
CA ASP A 149 22.50 -20.76 -1.16
C ASP A 149 21.45 -21.48 -0.30
N PRO A 150 21.87 -22.28 0.67
CA PRO A 150 20.99 -22.90 1.66
C PRO A 150 20.07 -21.90 2.37
N MET A 151 20.46 -20.61 2.46
CA MET A 151 19.63 -19.54 3.00
C MET A 151 18.38 -19.28 2.15
N MET A 152 18.47 -19.38 0.81
CA MET A 152 17.29 -19.22 -0.06
C MET A 152 16.29 -20.36 0.09
N LYS A 153 16.78 -21.60 0.29
CA LYS A 153 15.93 -22.75 0.61
C LYS A 153 15.29 -22.63 2.01
N LYS A 154 15.88 -21.83 2.88
CA LYS A 154 15.43 -21.60 4.25
C LYS A 154 14.36 -20.49 4.35
N TRP A 155 14.15 -19.69 3.28
CA TRP A 155 13.15 -18.65 3.28
C TRP A 155 11.75 -19.23 3.05
N GLY A 156 11.10 -19.56 4.15
CA GLY A 156 9.70 -19.94 4.11
C GLY A 156 8.80 -18.76 3.68
N VAL A 157 7.55 -19.07 3.36
CA VAL A 157 6.52 -18.10 2.95
C VAL A 157 6.44 -16.89 3.89
N GLY A 158 6.70 -17.07 5.18
CA GLY A 158 6.68 -16.00 6.18
C GLY A 158 7.76 -14.93 5.96
N GLN A 159 8.95 -15.30 5.51
CA GLN A 159 10.03 -14.33 5.26
C GLN A 159 9.76 -13.48 4.01
N TRP A 160 9.17 -14.06 2.98
CA TRP A 160 8.73 -13.31 1.80
C TRP A 160 7.62 -12.32 2.16
N ALA A 161 6.63 -12.75 2.93
CA ALA A 161 5.57 -11.88 3.41
C ALA A 161 6.15 -10.72 4.23
N TRP A 162 7.08 -11.00 5.15
CA TRP A 162 7.74 -9.96 5.94
C TRP A 162 8.51 -8.95 5.07
N ARG A 163 9.27 -9.42 4.07
CA ARG A 163 10.01 -8.52 3.16
C ARG A 163 9.09 -7.63 2.35
N LEU A 164 8.03 -8.19 1.78
CA LEU A 164 7.02 -7.41 1.08
C LEU A 164 6.41 -6.36 2.01
N HIS A 165 5.99 -6.79 3.18
CA HIS A 165 5.36 -5.93 4.16
C HIS A 165 6.28 -4.80 4.63
N SER A 166 7.56 -5.08 4.89
CA SER A 166 8.54 -4.06 5.29
C SER A 166 8.77 -2.97 4.23
N LYS A 167 8.45 -3.25 2.97
CA LYS A 167 8.47 -2.28 1.86
C LYS A 167 7.10 -1.62 1.61
N GLY A 168 6.10 -1.95 2.40
CA GLY A 168 4.73 -1.44 2.21
C GLY A 168 3.93 -2.18 1.14
N ILE A 169 4.41 -3.34 0.67
CA ILE A 169 3.77 -4.14 -0.37
C ILE A 169 2.93 -5.26 0.28
N ASN A 170 1.67 -5.38 -0.11
CA ASN A 170 0.82 -6.46 0.35
C ASN A 170 1.07 -7.73 -0.47
N VAL A 171 0.92 -8.91 0.15
CA VAL A 171 1.10 -10.22 -0.52
C VAL A 171 0.20 -10.44 -1.73
N ARG A 172 -0.93 -9.74 -1.84
CA ARG A 172 -1.81 -9.80 -3.02
C ARG A 172 -1.11 -9.34 -4.31
N TYR A 173 0.02 -8.64 -4.22
CA TYR A 173 0.83 -8.19 -5.36
C TYR A 173 1.84 -9.23 -5.87
N LEU A 174 1.90 -10.43 -5.29
CA LEU A 174 2.82 -11.50 -5.73
C LEU A 174 2.68 -11.85 -7.22
N GLY A 175 1.46 -11.83 -7.75
CA GLY A 175 1.21 -12.06 -9.18
C GLY A 175 1.85 -11.00 -10.08
N MET A 176 1.77 -9.72 -9.66
CA MET A 176 2.40 -8.60 -10.36
C MET A 176 3.92 -8.69 -10.29
N ILE A 177 4.47 -8.98 -9.12
CA ILE A 177 5.91 -9.17 -8.90
C ILE A 177 6.42 -10.30 -9.81
N ARG A 178 5.74 -11.45 -9.83
CA ARG A 178 6.08 -12.56 -10.72
C ARG A 178 6.09 -12.13 -12.20
N LYS A 179 5.06 -11.39 -12.63
CA LYS A 179 5.00 -10.87 -14.00
C LYS A 179 6.19 -9.97 -14.31
N SER A 180 6.55 -9.05 -13.41
CA SER A 180 7.70 -8.15 -13.59
C SER A 180 9.02 -8.91 -13.68
N ILE A 181 9.24 -9.93 -12.86
CA ILE A 181 10.41 -10.80 -12.92
C ILE A 181 10.52 -11.49 -14.29
N LEU A 182 9.41 -12.07 -14.76
CA LEU A 182 9.39 -12.75 -16.07
C LEU A 182 9.68 -11.78 -17.20
N THR A 183 9.12 -10.58 -17.18
CA THR A 183 9.40 -9.54 -18.19
C THR A 183 10.89 -9.19 -18.24
N ILE A 184 11.50 -8.91 -17.08
CA ILE A 184 12.94 -8.60 -16.99
C ILE A 184 13.80 -9.77 -17.49
N ALA A 185 13.45 -11.00 -17.12
CA ALA A 185 14.18 -12.20 -17.56
C ALA A 185 14.10 -12.38 -19.09
N MET A 186 12.94 -12.15 -19.70
CA MET A 186 12.77 -12.22 -21.16
C MET A 186 13.55 -11.14 -21.88
N GLU A 187 13.54 -9.90 -21.38
CA GLU A 187 14.31 -8.79 -21.94
C GLU A 187 15.83 -9.04 -21.88
N ASN A 188 16.32 -9.56 -20.76
CA ASN A 188 17.71 -9.92 -20.59
C ASN A 188 18.15 -11.03 -21.57
N ASN A 189 17.33 -12.07 -21.73
CA ASN A 189 17.59 -13.14 -22.68
C ASN A 189 17.60 -12.63 -24.14
N ALA A 190 16.68 -11.74 -24.51
CA ALA A 190 16.65 -11.13 -25.83
C ALA A 190 17.92 -10.29 -26.10
N ARG A 191 18.41 -9.53 -25.12
CA ARG A 191 19.67 -8.75 -25.23
C ARG A 191 20.88 -9.65 -25.43
N ILE A 192 20.97 -10.77 -24.70
CA ILE A 192 22.07 -11.73 -24.84
C ILE A 192 22.05 -12.37 -26.24
N GLY A 193 20.87 -12.76 -26.74
CA GLY A 193 20.73 -13.30 -28.11
C GLY A 193 21.16 -12.32 -29.19
N ALA A 194 20.71 -11.06 -29.08
CA ALA A 194 21.09 -10.02 -30.05
C ALA A 194 22.59 -9.70 -30.03
N SER A 195 23.23 -9.73 -28.85
CA SER A 195 24.68 -9.52 -28.73
C SER A 195 25.49 -10.65 -29.38
N ALA A 196 24.99 -11.89 -29.32
CA ALA A 196 25.64 -13.05 -29.93
C ALA A 196 25.53 -13.07 -31.47
N GLU A 197 24.49 -12.47 -32.04
CA GLU A 197 24.33 -12.32 -33.47
C GLU A 197 25.22 -11.22 -34.08
N VAL A 198 25.50 -10.15 -33.35
CA VAL A 198 26.38 -9.05 -33.80
C VAL A 198 27.87 -9.45 -33.79
N GLN A 199 28.23 -10.51 -33.10
CA GLN A 199 29.62 -11.02 -33.04
C GLN A 199 29.93 -12.12 -34.04
N ARG A 200 28.99 -12.47 -34.93
CA ARG A 200 29.17 -13.41 -36.02
C ARG A 200 29.24 -12.66 -37.35
#